data_42dd80ff16d5c3db793674837638c4db
#
_entry.id   42dd80ff16d5c3db793674837638c4db
#
_cell.length_a   1.000
_cell.length_b   1.000
_cell.length_c   1.000
_cell.angle_alpha   90.00
_cell.angle_beta   90.00
_cell.angle_gamma   90.00
#
_symmetry.space_group_name_H-M   'P 1'
#
loop_
_entity.id
_entity.type
_entity.pdbx_description
1 polymer ?
#
loop_
_entity_poly.entity_id
_entity_poly.type
_entity_poly.pdbx_seq_one_letter_code
_entity_poly.pdbx_strand_id
1 'polypeptide(L)'
;MLSRYNPADIEAALLQARGELPFPPGHRREDWAKAASALGGPLCSALLAAAERASASQPAPLPATLWLECKRTGQRETYERPRAARRQALANLALAECLEWEGRFLDAILDYAWAICEESSWALPAHQLDLADVDDPIIDLGVAMTALELAELDHLLGERLEPALRRRIRSEVDRRCFRPYLARHDFWWLYNTARRDVNNWNAVCNGGVVGAAIYLEKSPARLAAMIAKAARSLDDYLATFDEDGGSSEGPGYWSYGFGYYTVLAHLVESRTDGQVSFLDEEAIGQIARYPLRTVLSPGRYVNFSDCSRNVHFCRAHLAYLGRRLGIPELEGLANVQPLQPEKESLTWALRSLFCRPDPAAAAPTPAPHDYFRGMQWMIARYDPADPEALVLAAKGGHNAEMHNQLDVGSFIVHLAGESLVAELGAGRYTRDYFGPQRYEHLAASWLGHSVPVANGHGQLPGKERRATLIAHIASPAEDCLALELREAYPQEAGLASLQRRIYLHREPPAGWVELEDLARFGSGPGMLESPLITFAQVELGPGYVLLRGSRACLRVQYDEAALKVRVEEFANVDLAEGPQDVRRVAFSWRAPSREGRLHLRLIPGQG
;
A
#
# COMPACT_ATOMS: atom_id res chain seq x y z
N MET A 1 -18.74 0.25 -15.81
CA MET A 1 -17.78 1.35 -16.08
C MET A 1 -18.35 2.67 -15.58
N LEU A 2 -17.57 3.44 -14.87
CA LEU A 2 -17.96 4.72 -14.28
C LEU A 2 -18.21 5.80 -15.35
N SER A 3 -17.58 5.68 -16.49
CA SER A 3 -17.78 6.56 -17.66
C SER A 3 -19.23 6.59 -18.22
N ARG A 4 -20.13 5.74 -17.71
CA ARG A 4 -21.57 5.86 -18.00
C ARG A 4 -22.18 7.16 -17.46
N TYR A 5 -21.60 7.73 -16.41
CA TYR A 5 -22.07 8.99 -15.83
C TYR A 5 -21.55 10.17 -16.64
N ASN A 6 -22.42 10.77 -17.45
CA ASN A 6 -22.08 11.98 -18.20
C ASN A 6 -22.29 13.26 -17.35
N PRO A 7 -21.69 14.40 -17.74
CA PRO A 7 -21.82 15.65 -16.96
C PRO A 7 -23.27 16.12 -16.76
N ALA A 8 -24.16 15.91 -17.73
CA ALA A 8 -25.54 16.38 -17.62
C ALA A 8 -26.35 15.56 -16.59
N ASP A 9 -26.16 14.25 -16.56
CA ASP A 9 -26.81 13.37 -15.58
C ASP A 9 -26.30 13.67 -14.16
N ILE A 10 -24.99 13.90 -14.01
CA ILE A 10 -24.40 14.27 -12.72
C ILE A 10 -24.91 15.63 -12.26
N GLU A 11 -24.97 16.63 -13.16
CA GLU A 11 -25.51 17.96 -12.83
C GLU A 11 -26.96 17.86 -12.37
N ALA A 12 -27.78 17.09 -13.07
CA ALA A 12 -29.18 16.86 -12.68
C ALA A 12 -29.27 16.23 -11.28
N ALA A 13 -28.45 15.22 -10.99
CA ALA A 13 -28.38 14.59 -9.67
C ALA A 13 -27.96 15.60 -8.59
N LEU A 14 -26.94 16.43 -8.85
CA LEU A 14 -26.45 17.47 -7.91
C LEU A 14 -27.51 18.52 -7.59
N LEU A 15 -28.36 18.87 -8.57
CA LEU A 15 -29.43 19.87 -8.40
C LEU A 15 -30.64 19.31 -7.66
N GLN A 16 -30.89 18.00 -7.76
CA GLN A 16 -32.02 17.32 -7.10
C GLN A 16 -31.70 16.90 -5.66
N ALA A 17 -30.43 16.63 -5.38
CA ALA A 17 -29.98 16.14 -4.07
C ALA A 17 -30.07 17.23 -3.00
N ARG A 18 -30.30 16.80 -1.74
CA ARG A 18 -30.22 17.70 -0.56
C ARG A 18 -28.82 18.26 -0.36
N GLY A 19 -27.82 17.60 -0.95
CA GLY A 19 -26.45 18.06 -0.93
C GLY A 19 -25.77 17.90 0.41
N GLU A 20 -26.21 16.95 1.22
CA GLU A 20 -25.60 16.62 2.50
C GLU A 20 -24.18 16.04 2.27
N LEU A 21 -23.30 16.34 3.21
CA LEU A 21 -21.94 15.80 3.22
C LEU A 21 -21.83 14.74 4.32
N PRO A 22 -20.94 13.75 4.17
CA PRO A 22 -20.96 12.58 5.05
C PRO A 22 -20.51 12.88 6.50
N PHE A 23 -19.84 14.01 6.71
CA PHE A 23 -19.33 14.36 8.04
C PHE A 23 -19.97 15.67 8.52
N PRO A 24 -20.38 15.71 9.79
CA PRO A 24 -21.03 16.91 10.33
C PRO A 24 -20.02 18.03 10.55
N PRO A 25 -20.38 19.29 10.25
CA PRO A 25 -19.56 20.43 10.66
C PRO A 25 -19.49 20.53 12.19
N GLY A 26 -18.44 21.13 12.70
CA GLY A 26 -18.13 21.18 14.15
C GLY A 26 -19.21 21.80 15.03
N HIS A 27 -20.06 22.69 14.49
CA HIS A 27 -21.18 23.26 15.24
C HIS A 27 -22.31 22.27 15.55
N ARG A 28 -22.36 21.10 14.88
CA ARG A 28 -23.31 20.03 15.18
C ARG A 28 -22.86 19.23 16.40
N ARG A 29 -22.94 19.85 17.57
CA ARG A 29 -22.33 19.35 18.82
C ARG A 29 -22.76 17.95 19.23
N GLU A 30 -24.00 17.56 18.98
CA GLU A 30 -24.50 16.23 19.30
C GLU A 30 -23.77 15.13 18.53
N ASP A 31 -23.48 15.37 17.24
CA ASP A 31 -22.80 14.39 16.40
C ASP A 31 -21.33 14.23 16.84
N TRP A 32 -20.67 15.35 17.18
CA TRP A 32 -19.30 15.32 17.70
C TRP A 32 -19.21 14.72 19.11
N ALA A 33 -20.20 14.94 19.97
CA ALA A 33 -20.26 14.31 21.28
C ALA A 33 -20.43 12.76 21.16
N LYS A 34 -21.27 12.29 20.22
CA LYS A 34 -21.40 10.86 19.91
C LYS A 34 -20.09 10.28 19.39
N ALA A 35 -19.41 10.98 18.45
CA ALA A 35 -18.13 10.55 17.93
C ALA A 35 -17.05 10.48 19.02
N ALA A 36 -16.96 11.48 19.89
CA ALA A 36 -16.03 11.49 21.03
C ALA A 36 -16.29 10.35 22.02
N SER A 37 -17.57 10.13 22.40
CA SER A 37 -17.95 9.03 23.27
C SER A 37 -17.58 7.67 22.67
N ALA A 38 -17.83 7.50 21.39
CA ALA A 38 -17.51 6.29 20.68
C ALA A 38 -15.98 6.11 20.46
N LEU A 39 -15.19 7.19 20.32
CA LEU A 39 -13.72 7.12 20.23
C LEU A 39 -13.11 6.65 21.57
N GLY A 40 -13.70 7.08 22.67
CA GLY A 40 -13.25 6.77 24.02
C GLY A 40 -12.21 7.75 24.58
N GLY A 41 -12.21 7.88 25.92
CA GLY A 41 -11.38 8.85 26.63
C GLY A 41 -9.89 8.85 26.27
N PRO A 42 -9.20 7.70 26.25
CA PRO A 42 -7.77 7.63 25.95
C PRO A 42 -7.40 8.21 24.57
N LEU A 43 -8.18 7.90 23.51
CA LEU A 43 -7.90 8.40 22.17
C LEU A 43 -8.27 9.87 22.02
N CYS A 44 -9.37 10.33 22.64
CA CYS A 44 -9.68 11.76 22.72
C CYS A 44 -8.53 12.52 23.42
N SER A 45 -8.04 12.02 24.55
CA SER A 45 -6.93 12.64 25.29
C SER A 45 -5.65 12.67 24.48
N ALA A 46 -5.33 11.63 23.73
CA ALA A 46 -4.16 11.59 22.85
C ALA A 46 -4.23 12.65 21.74
N LEU A 47 -5.42 12.82 21.15
CA LEU A 47 -5.70 13.81 20.11
C LEU A 47 -5.60 15.23 20.66
N LEU A 48 -6.21 15.51 21.82
CA LEU A 48 -6.12 16.81 22.50
C LEU A 48 -4.68 17.14 22.89
N ALA A 49 -3.94 16.19 23.47
CA ALA A 49 -2.53 16.40 23.81
C ALA A 49 -1.66 16.66 22.57
N ALA A 50 -1.97 16.04 21.42
CA ALA A 50 -1.27 16.31 20.17
C ALA A 50 -1.59 17.73 19.66
N ALA A 51 -2.83 18.18 19.77
CA ALA A 51 -3.25 19.53 19.42
C ALA A 51 -2.62 20.59 20.34
N GLU A 52 -2.52 20.33 21.65
CA GLU A 52 -1.85 21.22 22.61
C GLU A 52 -0.36 21.39 22.27
N ARG A 53 0.33 20.31 21.92
CA ARG A 53 1.74 20.39 21.46
C ARG A 53 1.85 21.18 20.16
N ALA A 54 0.93 21.00 19.22
CA ALA A 54 0.91 21.76 17.96
C ALA A 54 0.63 23.24 18.20
N SER A 55 -0.32 23.58 19.08
CA SER A 55 -0.64 24.97 19.45
C SER A 55 0.52 25.69 20.15
N ALA A 56 1.35 24.97 20.88
CA ALA A 56 2.56 25.53 21.52
C ALA A 56 3.77 25.66 20.56
N SER A 57 3.60 25.27 19.28
CA SER A 57 4.67 25.26 18.28
C SER A 57 4.35 26.21 17.14
N GLN A 58 5.38 26.58 16.37
CA GLN A 58 5.21 27.37 15.14
C GLN A 58 5.28 26.45 13.92
N PRO A 59 4.60 26.77 12.79
CA PRO A 59 4.77 26.06 11.53
C PRO A 59 6.25 26.01 11.11
N ALA A 60 6.79 24.80 10.94
CA ALA A 60 8.20 24.63 10.57
C ALA A 60 8.52 25.37 9.25
N PRO A 61 9.65 26.08 9.11
CA PRO A 61 10.01 26.77 7.88
C PRO A 61 10.29 25.76 6.74
N LEU A 62 9.89 26.11 5.51
CA LEU A 62 10.14 25.36 4.29
C LEU A 62 10.90 26.20 3.27
N PRO A 63 12.20 26.49 3.50
CA PRO A 63 12.98 27.31 2.59
C PRO A 63 13.22 26.58 1.27
N ALA A 64 13.37 27.35 0.17
CA ALA A 64 13.60 26.84 -1.18
C ALA A 64 14.83 25.93 -1.28
N THR A 65 15.83 26.12 -0.42
CA THR A 65 17.02 25.28 -0.37
C THR A 65 16.72 23.85 0.06
N LEU A 66 15.75 23.63 0.97
CA LEU A 66 15.28 22.29 1.34
C LEU A 66 14.54 21.61 0.19
N TRP A 67 13.75 22.37 -0.59
CA TRP A 67 13.14 21.83 -1.80
C TRP A 67 14.19 21.28 -2.77
N LEU A 68 15.22 22.08 -3.04
CA LEU A 68 16.30 21.72 -3.97
C LEU A 68 17.21 20.58 -3.45
N GLU A 69 17.12 20.20 -2.18
CA GLU A 69 17.88 19.10 -1.60
C GLU A 69 17.61 17.79 -2.36
N CYS A 70 16.33 17.53 -2.68
CA CYS A 70 15.96 16.35 -3.45
C CYS A 70 16.65 16.29 -4.82
N LYS A 71 16.72 17.43 -5.54
CA LYS A 71 17.44 17.51 -6.81
C LYS A 71 18.95 17.32 -6.65
N ARG A 72 19.55 17.86 -5.60
CA ARG A 72 20.99 17.90 -5.36
C ARG A 72 21.54 16.59 -4.84
N THR A 73 20.84 15.94 -3.93
CA THR A 73 21.34 14.78 -3.20
C THR A 73 20.49 13.51 -3.34
N GLY A 74 19.27 13.63 -3.92
CA GLY A 74 18.29 12.55 -3.97
C GLY A 74 17.49 12.37 -2.67
N GLN A 75 17.78 13.13 -1.60
CA GLN A 75 17.09 13.04 -0.32
C GLN A 75 15.74 13.77 -0.36
N ARG A 76 14.67 13.06 -0.06
CA ARG A 76 13.29 13.59 -0.05
C ARG A 76 12.88 14.10 1.31
N GLU A 77 13.25 13.38 2.35
CA GLU A 77 12.72 13.54 3.70
C GLU A 77 13.05 14.88 4.35
N THR A 78 14.14 15.53 3.94
CA THR A 78 14.54 16.83 4.48
C THR A 78 13.47 17.90 4.30
N TYR A 79 12.75 17.87 3.18
CA TYR A 79 11.60 18.76 2.92
C TYR A 79 10.27 18.10 3.31
N GLU A 80 10.08 16.83 2.98
CA GLU A 80 8.79 16.15 3.14
C GLU A 80 8.40 15.99 4.61
N ARG A 81 9.37 15.75 5.51
CA ARG A 81 9.10 15.61 6.96
C ARG A 81 8.55 16.89 7.60
N PRO A 82 9.19 18.08 7.50
CA PRO A 82 8.63 19.30 8.07
C PRO A 82 7.33 19.73 7.38
N ARG A 83 7.17 19.45 6.07
CA ARG A 83 5.91 19.65 5.34
C ARG A 83 4.79 18.77 5.92
N ALA A 84 5.03 17.49 6.13
CA ALA A 84 4.06 16.57 6.71
C ALA A 84 3.70 16.98 8.15
N ALA A 85 4.67 17.42 8.95
CA ALA A 85 4.44 17.90 10.30
C ALA A 85 3.48 19.09 10.37
N ARG A 86 3.51 20.03 9.39
CA ARG A 86 2.52 21.14 9.30
C ARG A 86 1.09 20.61 9.14
N ARG A 87 0.91 19.62 8.25
CA ARG A 87 -0.41 19.04 7.95
C ARG A 87 -0.93 18.21 9.11
N GLN A 88 -0.04 17.46 9.75
CA GLN A 88 -0.40 16.69 10.94
C GLN A 88 -0.81 17.59 12.11
N ALA A 89 -0.08 18.70 12.31
CA ALA A 89 -0.44 19.71 13.32
C ALA A 89 -1.82 20.30 13.02
N LEU A 90 -2.08 20.71 11.77
CA LEU A 90 -3.38 21.25 11.35
C LEU A 90 -4.51 20.24 11.56
N ALA A 91 -4.30 18.96 11.21
CA ALA A 91 -5.28 17.90 11.41
C ALA A 91 -5.65 17.76 12.89
N ASN A 92 -4.65 17.66 13.77
CA ASN A 92 -4.87 17.52 15.21
C ASN A 92 -5.58 18.73 15.81
N LEU A 93 -5.17 19.95 15.43
CA LEU A 93 -5.80 21.19 15.88
C LEU A 93 -7.26 21.27 15.43
N ALA A 94 -7.55 20.99 14.17
CA ALA A 94 -8.90 21.03 13.61
C ALA A 94 -9.85 20.03 14.30
N LEU A 95 -9.40 18.80 14.51
CA LEU A 95 -10.20 17.77 15.17
C LEU A 95 -10.40 18.09 16.66
N ALA A 96 -9.36 18.55 17.35
CA ALA A 96 -9.47 18.96 18.75
C ALA A 96 -10.44 20.14 18.93
N GLU A 97 -10.38 21.15 18.05
CA GLU A 97 -11.35 22.24 18.04
C GLU A 97 -12.77 21.72 17.82
N CYS A 98 -12.97 20.78 16.88
CA CYS A 98 -14.27 20.17 16.66
C CYS A 98 -14.75 19.33 17.86
N LEU A 99 -13.86 18.69 18.60
CA LEU A 99 -14.22 17.92 19.82
C LEU A 99 -14.68 18.84 20.95
N GLU A 100 -13.94 19.91 21.23
CA GLU A 100 -14.23 20.84 22.33
C GLU A 100 -15.18 21.97 21.91
N TRP A 101 -14.94 22.58 20.76
CA TRP A 101 -15.67 23.72 20.22
C TRP A 101 -15.57 25.00 21.08
N GLU A 102 -14.45 25.19 21.77
CA GLU A 102 -14.22 26.32 22.69
C GLU A 102 -13.48 27.50 22.03
N GLY A 103 -12.84 27.29 20.89
CA GLY A 103 -12.11 28.33 20.17
C GLY A 103 -10.64 28.45 20.55
N ARG A 104 -10.15 27.64 21.48
CA ARG A 104 -8.78 27.77 22.00
C ARG A 104 -7.69 27.37 20.99
N PHE A 105 -8.05 26.66 19.92
CA PHE A 105 -7.11 26.26 18.88
C PHE A 105 -7.20 27.11 17.59
N LEU A 106 -8.15 28.05 17.50
CA LEU A 106 -8.42 28.79 16.25
C LEU A 106 -7.24 29.62 15.76
N ASP A 107 -6.49 30.28 16.65
CA ASP A 107 -5.30 31.04 16.26
C ASP A 107 -4.20 30.15 15.68
N ALA A 108 -3.94 29.00 16.31
CA ALA A 108 -2.97 28.03 15.79
C ALA A 108 -3.44 27.42 14.45
N ILE A 109 -4.74 27.13 14.29
CA ILE A 109 -5.32 26.69 13.02
C ILE A 109 -5.11 27.72 11.93
N LEU A 110 -5.34 29.00 12.24
CA LEU A 110 -5.10 30.12 11.32
C LEU A 110 -3.65 30.15 10.87
N ASP A 111 -2.70 30.10 11.79
CA ASP A 111 -1.27 30.15 11.48
C ASP A 111 -0.81 28.98 10.61
N TYR A 112 -1.20 27.74 10.96
CA TYR A 112 -0.83 26.56 10.18
C TYR A 112 -1.48 26.52 8.79
N ALA A 113 -2.78 26.81 8.70
CA ALA A 113 -3.50 26.83 7.43
C ALA A 113 -3.02 27.96 6.52
N TRP A 114 -2.72 29.14 7.09
CA TRP A 114 -2.14 30.27 6.35
C TRP A 114 -0.77 29.92 5.81
N ALA A 115 0.12 29.36 6.65
CA ALA A 115 1.46 28.92 6.24
C ALA A 115 1.42 27.85 5.13
N ILE A 116 0.42 26.96 5.13
CA ILE A 116 0.20 25.98 4.04
C ILE A 116 -0.24 26.68 2.76
N CYS A 117 -1.12 27.68 2.85
CA CYS A 117 -1.54 28.49 1.70
C CYS A 117 -0.40 29.33 1.10
N GLU A 118 0.60 29.72 1.90
CA GLU A 118 1.77 30.50 1.48
C GLU A 118 2.87 29.63 0.83
N GLU A 119 2.83 28.32 0.94
CA GLU A 119 3.76 27.45 0.22
C GLU A 119 3.68 27.74 -1.29
N SER A 120 4.81 27.88 -1.98
CA SER A 120 4.83 28.14 -3.43
C SER A 120 4.17 26.99 -4.21
N SER A 121 4.35 25.76 -3.75
CA SER A 121 3.69 24.55 -4.28
C SER A 121 3.31 23.60 -3.15
N TRP A 122 2.21 22.85 -3.35
CA TRP A 122 1.86 21.72 -2.49
C TRP A 122 2.41 20.39 -3.03
N ALA A 123 3.05 20.39 -4.19
CA ALA A 123 3.71 19.23 -4.74
C ALA A 123 4.89 18.77 -3.86
N LEU A 124 5.30 17.52 -4.07
CA LEU A 124 6.48 16.97 -3.41
C LEU A 124 7.73 17.21 -4.27
N PRO A 125 8.89 17.54 -3.67
CA PRO A 125 10.13 17.79 -4.43
C PRO A 125 10.56 16.63 -5.32
N ALA A 126 10.24 15.40 -4.94
CA ALA A 126 10.51 14.21 -5.74
C ALA A 126 9.72 14.14 -7.05
N HIS A 127 8.59 14.86 -7.12
CA HIS A 127 7.71 14.90 -8.29
C HIS A 127 7.91 16.14 -9.15
N GLN A 128 8.61 17.15 -8.59
CA GLN A 128 8.98 18.39 -9.27
C GLN A 128 10.36 18.84 -8.75
N LEU A 129 11.42 18.36 -9.39
CA LEU A 129 12.79 18.56 -8.89
C LEU A 129 13.26 20.03 -8.89
N ASP A 130 12.77 20.83 -9.84
CA ASP A 130 13.04 22.27 -9.89
C ASP A 130 12.11 23.04 -8.96
N LEU A 131 12.47 24.28 -8.63
CA LEU A 131 11.58 25.15 -7.90
C LEU A 131 10.27 25.31 -8.67
N ALA A 132 9.18 25.30 -7.91
CA ALA A 132 7.84 25.35 -8.49
C ALA A 132 7.62 26.61 -9.32
N ASP A 133 7.14 26.43 -10.55
CA ASP A 133 6.53 27.51 -11.31
C ASP A 133 5.09 27.71 -10.84
N VAL A 134 4.80 28.87 -10.29
CA VAL A 134 3.47 29.20 -9.76
C VAL A 134 2.43 29.45 -10.85
N ASP A 135 2.88 29.73 -12.07
CA ASP A 135 2.04 29.98 -13.25
C ASP A 135 1.72 28.70 -14.02
N ASP A 136 2.53 27.61 -13.85
CA ASP A 136 2.26 26.29 -14.39
C ASP A 136 2.21 25.22 -13.28
N PRO A 137 1.15 25.21 -12.45
CA PRO A 137 1.04 24.30 -11.33
C PRO A 137 0.83 22.87 -11.80
N ILE A 138 1.58 21.93 -11.20
CA ILE A 138 1.36 20.49 -11.38
C ILE A 138 0.35 19.99 -10.33
N ILE A 139 -0.34 18.90 -10.66
CA ILE A 139 -1.14 18.12 -9.71
C ILE A 139 -0.44 16.79 -9.48
N ASP A 140 0.03 16.61 -8.26
CA ASP A 140 0.59 15.37 -7.74
C ASP A 140 -0.17 14.90 -6.49
N LEU A 141 0.30 13.84 -5.86
CA LEU A 141 -0.26 13.28 -4.63
C LEU A 141 -0.34 14.35 -3.51
N GLY A 142 0.72 15.14 -3.34
CA GLY A 142 0.82 16.17 -2.31
C GLY A 142 -0.17 17.32 -2.51
N VAL A 143 -0.36 17.74 -3.76
CA VAL A 143 -1.32 18.78 -4.14
C VAL A 143 -2.74 18.29 -3.89
N ALA A 144 -3.08 17.09 -4.37
CA ALA A 144 -4.42 16.53 -4.26
C ALA A 144 -4.86 16.33 -2.80
N MET A 145 -4.00 15.71 -1.98
CA MET A 145 -4.28 15.48 -0.55
C MET A 145 -4.41 16.81 0.22
N THR A 146 -3.50 17.78 -0.01
CA THR A 146 -3.57 19.09 0.67
C THR A 146 -4.86 19.84 0.32
N ALA A 147 -5.30 19.78 -0.94
CA ALA A 147 -6.54 20.42 -1.37
C ALA A 147 -7.76 19.84 -0.63
N LEU A 148 -7.84 18.51 -0.50
CA LEU A 148 -8.93 17.84 0.22
C LEU A 148 -8.92 18.19 1.70
N GLU A 149 -7.78 18.12 2.37
CA GLU A 149 -7.66 18.46 3.81
C GLU A 149 -8.06 19.91 4.12
N LEU A 150 -7.66 20.87 3.27
CA LEU A 150 -8.08 22.26 3.42
C LEU A 150 -9.58 22.46 3.15
N ALA A 151 -10.15 21.70 2.23
CA ALA A 151 -11.58 21.71 1.95
C ALA A 151 -12.40 21.13 3.12
N GLU A 152 -11.94 20.02 3.70
CA GLU A 152 -12.52 19.43 4.91
C GLU A 152 -12.41 20.38 6.10
N LEU A 153 -11.26 21.07 6.26
CA LEU A 153 -11.10 22.11 7.29
C LEU A 153 -12.14 23.24 7.15
N ASP A 154 -12.31 23.80 5.92
CA ASP A 154 -13.31 24.86 5.64
C ASP A 154 -14.73 24.39 5.96
N HIS A 155 -15.06 23.11 5.67
CA HIS A 155 -16.34 22.51 6.00
C HIS A 155 -16.55 22.34 7.51
N LEU A 156 -15.55 21.79 8.20
CA LEU A 156 -15.64 21.46 9.62
C LEU A 156 -15.81 22.70 10.51
N LEU A 157 -15.02 23.73 10.25
CA LEU A 157 -14.98 24.92 11.11
C LEU A 157 -15.86 26.08 10.60
N GLY A 158 -16.12 26.12 9.29
CA GLY A 158 -17.05 27.06 8.67
C GLY A 158 -16.77 28.51 9.07
N GLU A 159 -17.78 29.18 9.63
CA GLU A 159 -17.70 30.60 10.02
C GLU A 159 -16.80 30.88 11.23
N ARG A 160 -16.31 29.87 11.92
CA ARG A 160 -15.29 30.05 12.97
C ARG A 160 -13.90 30.36 12.41
N LEU A 161 -13.65 29.98 11.17
CA LEU A 161 -12.41 30.39 10.49
C LEU A 161 -12.47 31.87 10.12
N GLU A 162 -11.33 32.54 10.25
CA GLU A 162 -11.17 33.92 9.75
C GLU A 162 -11.63 34.01 8.28
N PRO A 163 -12.53 34.95 7.93
CA PRO A 163 -13.07 35.05 6.56
C PRO A 163 -11.99 35.21 5.48
N ALA A 164 -10.86 35.85 5.79
CA ALA A 164 -9.74 36.00 4.87
C ALA A 164 -9.08 34.65 4.59
N LEU A 165 -8.91 33.77 5.61
CA LEU A 165 -8.37 32.42 5.44
C LEU A 165 -9.30 31.58 4.56
N ARG A 166 -10.62 31.60 4.79
CA ARG A 166 -11.59 30.88 3.96
C ARG A 166 -11.52 31.27 2.49
N ARG A 167 -11.43 32.59 2.22
CA ARG A 167 -11.23 33.08 0.85
C ARG A 167 -9.90 32.62 0.27
N ARG A 168 -8.82 32.64 1.07
CA ARG A 168 -7.49 32.19 0.64
C ARG A 168 -7.49 30.70 0.30
N ILE A 169 -8.03 29.83 1.15
CA ILE A 169 -8.15 28.38 0.88
C ILE A 169 -8.84 28.15 -0.47
N ARG A 170 -10.01 28.76 -0.70
CA ARG A 170 -10.77 28.60 -1.95
C ARG A 170 -10.00 29.07 -3.17
N SER A 171 -9.32 30.21 -3.06
CA SER A 171 -8.51 30.77 -4.15
C SER A 171 -7.31 29.88 -4.49
N GLU A 172 -6.60 29.37 -3.46
CA GLU A 172 -5.42 28.53 -3.69
C GLU A 172 -5.80 27.15 -4.23
N VAL A 173 -6.88 26.56 -3.72
CA VAL A 173 -7.39 25.26 -4.24
C VAL A 173 -7.87 25.40 -5.68
N ASP A 174 -8.62 26.47 -6.01
CA ASP A 174 -9.06 26.71 -7.39
C ASP A 174 -7.86 26.89 -8.34
N ARG A 175 -6.90 27.73 -7.96
CA ARG A 175 -5.72 28.03 -8.79
C ARG A 175 -4.81 26.82 -8.98
N ARG A 176 -4.56 26.04 -7.93
CA ARG A 176 -3.59 24.93 -7.95
C ARG A 176 -4.20 23.61 -8.39
N CYS A 177 -5.52 23.42 -8.23
CA CYS A 177 -6.17 22.15 -8.47
C CYS A 177 -7.30 22.25 -9.51
N PHE A 178 -8.36 23.05 -9.28
CA PHE A 178 -9.57 22.97 -10.10
C PHE A 178 -9.35 23.47 -11.52
N ARG A 179 -8.70 24.62 -11.69
CA ARG A 179 -8.39 25.17 -13.02
C ARG A 179 -7.48 24.25 -13.82
N PRO A 180 -6.30 23.83 -13.33
CA PRO A 180 -5.44 22.93 -14.10
C PRO A 180 -6.07 21.56 -14.32
N TYR A 181 -6.83 21.02 -13.35
CA TYR A 181 -7.54 19.75 -13.53
C TYR A 181 -8.55 19.79 -14.68
N LEU A 182 -9.33 20.87 -14.79
CA LEU A 182 -10.30 21.03 -15.89
C LEU A 182 -9.64 21.33 -17.23
N ALA A 183 -8.58 22.13 -17.23
CA ALA A 183 -7.94 22.62 -18.46
C ALA A 183 -6.96 21.60 -19.09
N ARG A 184 -6.35 20.74 -18.31
CA ARG A 184 -5.26 19.86 -18.76
C ARG A 184 -5.70 18.40 -18.86
N HIS A 185 -5.17 17.68 -19.84
CA HIS A 185 -5.38 16.25 -20.05
C HIS A 185 -4.05 15.48 -20.14
N ASP A 186 -2.93 16.16 -19.94
CA ASP A 186 -1.58 15.66 -20.10
C ASP A 186 -0.93 15.17 -18.78
N PHE A 187 -1.66 15.17 -17.68
CA PHE A 187 -1.19 14.55 -16.45
C PHE A 187 -1.02 13.05 -16.68
N TRP A 188 0.20 12.54 -16.49
CA TRP A 188 0.56 11.16 -16.80
C TRP A 188 -0.26 10.12 -16.02
N TRP A 189 -0.77 10.51 -14.86
CA TRP A 189 -1.58 9.65 -13.99
C TRP A 189 -3.07 9.65 -14.36
N LEU A 190 -3.49 10.50 -15.27
CA LEU A 190 -4.92 10.72 -15.53
C LEU A 190 -5.53 9.59 -16.37
N TYR A 191 -4.83 9.12 -17.41
CA TYR A 191 -5.31 8.10 -18.33
C TYR A 191 -4.20 7.14 -18.74
N ASN A 192 -4.58 5.90 -19.05
CA ASN A 192 -3.70 4.94 -19.71
C ASN A 192 -3.22 5.49 -21.06
N THR A 193 -1.98 5.22 -21.38
CA THR A 193 -1.38 5.55 -22.66
C THR A 193 -0.68 4.31 -23.25
N ALA A 194 -0.32 4.36 -24.54
CA ALA A 194 0.45 3.29 -25.17
C ALA A 194 1.82 3.03 -24.52
N ARG A 195 2.32 3.99 -23.73
CA ARG A 195 3.64 3.92 -23.09
C ARG A 195 3.60 3.63 -21.60
N ARG A 196 2.46 3.87 -20.94
CA ARG A 196 2.35 3.80 -19.49
C ARG A 196 0.90 3.58 -19.06
N ASP A 197 0.71 2.61 -18.19
CA ASP A 197 -0.54 2.42 -17.45
C ASP A 197 -0.57 3.33 -16.23
N VAL A 198 -1.77 3.70 -15.79
CA VAL A 198 -1.99 4.42 -14.53
C VAL A 198 -1.71 3.48 -13.35
N ASN A 199 -1.54 4.06 -12.16
CA ASN A 199 -1.38 3.33 -10.90
C ASN A 199 -2.18 4.05 -9.79
N ASN A 200 -1.85 3.80 -8.53
CA ASN A 200 -2.49 4.43 -7.36
C ASN A 200 -2.59 5.96 -7.45
N TRP A 201 -1.69 6.66 -8.14
CA TRP A 201 -1.75 8.10 -8.36
C TRP A 201 -3.06 8.56 -8.99
N ASN A 202 -3.60 7.76 -9.90
CA ASN A 202 -4.87 8.06 -10.57
C ASN A 202 -5.98 8.26 -9.53
N ALA A 203 -6.14 7.28 -8.63
CA ALA A 203 -7.18 7.32 -7.61
C ALA A 203 -6.92 8.41 -6.56
N VAL A 204 -5.66 8.59 -6.12
CA VAL A 204 -5.30 9.60 -5.11
C VAL A 204 -5.51 11.01 -5.65
N CYS A 205 -5.05 11.30 -6.88
CA CYS A 205 -5.19 12.64 -7.45
C CYS A 205 -6.65 12.97 -7.80
N ASN A 206 -7.40 12.05 -8.41
CA ASN A 206 -8.83 12.23 -8.65
C ASN A 206 -9.59 12.37 -7.32
N GLY A 207 -9.32 11.48 -6.36
CA GLY A 207 -9.95 11.47 -5.04
C GLY A 207 -9.73 12.76 -4.26
N GLY A 208 -8.50 13.27 -4.25
CA GLY A 208 -8.16 14.50 -3.55
C GLY A 208 -8.74 15.75 -4.23
N VAL A 209 -8.52 15.90 -5.54
CA VAL A 209 -8.97 17.10 -6.28
C VAL A 209 -10.50 17.19 -6.35
N VAL A 210 -11.16 16.11 -6.76
CA VAL A 210 -12.63 16.12 -6.91
C VAL A 210 -13.32 16.04 -5.55
N GLY A 211 -12.71 15.34 -4.57
CA GLY A 211 -13.16 15.38 -3.19
C GLY A 211 -13.16 16.81 -2.63
N ALA A 212 -12.09 17.59 -2.85
CA ALA A 212 -12.06 19.01 -2.49
C ALA A 212 -13.14 19.84 -3.21
N ALA A 213 -13.40 19.52 -4.50
CA ALA A 213 -14.42 20.21 -5.28
C ALA A 213 -15.83 19.95 -4.74
N ILE A 214 -16.13 18.77 -4.23
CA ILE A 214 -17.42 18.45 -3.60
C ILE A 214 -17.71 19.36 -2.41
N TYR A 215 -16.68 19.76 -1.65
CA TYR A 215 -16.82 20.69 -0.53
C TYR A 215 -16.86 22.17 -0.96
N LEU A 216 -16.03 22.57 -1.94
CA LEU A 216 -15.75 24.00 -2.19
C LEU A 216 -16.38 24.55 -3.46
N GLU A 217 -16.65 23.72 -4.49
CA GLU A 217 -17.20 24.20 -5.76
C GLU A 217 -18.71 24.48 -5.65
N LYS A 218 -19.09 25.69 -6.05
CA LYS A 218 -20.48 26.16 -5.95
C LYS A 218 -21.28 25.97 -7.23
N SER A 219 -20.61 25.85 -8.38
CA SER A 219 -21.26 25.65 -9.66
C SER A 219 -21.56 24.15 -9.88
N PRO A 220 -22.84 23.72 -9.91
CA PRO A 220 -23.18 22.32 -10.19
C PRO A 220 -22.61 21.82 -11.51
N ALA A 221 -22.67 22.65 -12.56
CA ALA A 221 -22.13 22.30 -13.88
C ALA A 221 -20.62 22.06 -13.85
N ARG A 222 -19.87 22.92 -13.14
CA ARG A 222 -18.42 22.77 -13.02
C ARG A 222 -18.05 21.57 -12.17
N LEU A 223 -18.75 21.33 -11.07
CA LEU A 223 -18.59 20.14 -10.24
C LEU A 223 -18.91 18.86 -11.02
N ALA A 224 -20.02 18.84 -11.77
CA ALA A 224 -20.40 17.72 -12.61
C ALA A 224 -19.34 17.39 -13.66
N ALA A 225 -18.74 18.39 -14.31
CA ALA A 225 -17.65 18.19 -15.26
C ALA A 225 -16.41 17.56 -14.59
N MET A 226 -16.08 17.95 -13.35
CA MET A 226 -14.96 17.37 -12.59
C MET A 226 -15.26 15.93 -12.18
N ILE A 227 -16.45 15.63 -11.68
CA ILE A 227 -16.86 14.26 -11.31
C ILE A 227 -16.86 13.35 -12.55
N ALA A 228 -17.41 13.78 -13.68
CA ALA A 228 -17.42 13.00 -14.92
C ALA A 228 -16.00 12.72 -15.45
N LYS A 229 -15.10 13.71 -15.36
CA LYS A 229 -13.69 13.52 -15.72
C LYS A 229 -13.00 12.50 -14.81
N ALA A 230 -13.24 12.56 -13.48
CA ALA A 230 -12.75 11.56 -12.55
C ALA A 230 -13.32 10.17 -12.84
N ALA A 231 -14.63 10.05 -13.08
CA ALA A 231 -15.27 8.78 -13.40
C ALA A 231 -14.61 8.08 -14.59
N ARG A 232 -14.38 8.82 -15.69
CA ARG A 232 -13.68 8.29 -16.85
C ARG A 232 -12.23 7.88 -16.53
N SER A 233 -11.53 8.71 -15.78
CA SER A 233 -10.13 8.46 -15.38
C SER A 233 -10.01 7.23 -14.48
N LEU A 234 -10.93 7.06 -13.54
CA LEU A 234 -10.98 5.96 -12.59
C LEU A 234 -11.35 4.60 -13.23
N ASP A 235 -12.00 4.58 -14.41
CA ASP A 235 -12.15 3.33 -15.17
C ASP A 235 -10.79 2.72 -15.51
N ASP A 236 -9.80 3.54 -15.87
CA ASP A 236 -8.43 3.09 -16.14
C ASP A 236 -7.74 2.57 -14.86
N TYR A 237 -7.99 3.19 -13.70
CA TYR A 237 -7.49 2.70 -12.42
C TYR A 237 -8.11 1.36 -12.02
N LEU A 238 -9.43 1.22 -12.16
CA LEU A 238 -10.09 -0.06 -11.87
C LEU A 238 -9.60 -1.18 -12.77
N ALA A 239 -9.21 -0.88 -14.01
CA ALA A 239 -8.63 -1.84 -14.93
C ALA A 239 -7.19 -2.31 -14.53
N THR A 240 -6.55 -1.69 -13.51
CA THR A 240 -5.28 -2.17 -12.98
C THR A 240 -5.43 -3.36 -12.02
N PHE A 241 -6.65 -3.61 -11.55
CA PHE A 241 -6.95 -4.79 -10.72
C PHE A 241 -7.32 -5.97 -11.62
N ASP A 242 -6.90 -7.16 -11.23
CA ASP A 242 -7.31 -8.38 -11.89
C ASP A 242 -8.81 -8.69 -11.65
N GLU A 243 -9.39 -9.56 -12.47
CA GLU A 243 -10.80 -9.96 -12.35
C GLU A 243 -11.16 -10.54 -10.97
N ASP A 244 -10.18 -11.12 -10.27
CA ASP A 244 -10.33 -11.66 -8.92
C ASP A 244 -10.03 -10.64 -7.80
N GLY A 245 -9.87 -9.35 -8.15
CA GLY A 245 -9.59 -8.25 -7.24
C GLY A 245 -8.14 -8.14 -6.79
N GLY A 246 -7.23 -8.88 -7.41
CA GLY A 246 -5.80 -8.83 -7.12
C GLY A 246 -5.19 -7.46 -7.41
N SER A 247 -4.30 -7.00 -6.52
CA SER A 247 -3.54 -5.75 -6.66
C SER A 247 -2.04 -6.05 -6.71
N SER A 248 -1.43 -5.95 -7.87
CA SER A 248 0.01 -6.21 -8.07
C SER A 248 0.92 -5.21 -7.35
N GLU A 249 0.41 -4.01 -7.04
CA GLU A 249 1.13 -3.02 -6.22
C GLU A 249 1.28 -3.45 -4.75
N GLY A 250 0.53 -4.47 -4.30
CA GLY A 250 0.55 -4.99 -2.94
C GLY A 250 -0.39 -4.28 -1.96
N PRO A 251 -0.53 -4.81 -0.71
CA PRO A 251 -1.48 -4.32 0.29
C PRO A 251 -1.34 -2.85 0.66
N GLY A 252 -0.11 -2.33 0.70
CA GLY A 252 0.14 -0.92 1.03
C GLY A 252 -0.49 0.03 0.01
N TYR A 253 -0.25 -0.21 -1.26
CA TYR A 253 -0.79 0.62 -2.33
C TYR A 253 -2.27 0.35 -2.61
N TRP A 254 -2.78 -0.86 -2.37
CA TRP A 254 -4.21 -1.10 -2.31
C TRP A 254 -4.87 -0.18 -1.28
N SER A 255 -4.34 -0.15 -0.05
CA SER A 255 -4.86 0.71 1.02
C SER A 255 -4.80 2.19 0.65
N TYR A 256 -3.75 2.62 -0.02
CA TYR A 256 -3.54 4.01 -0.41
C TYR A 256 -4.42 4.42 -1.61
N GLY A 257 -4.29 3.73 -2.75
CA GLY A 257 -5.02 4.06 -3.98
C GLY A 257 -6.51 3.79 -3.87
N PHE A 258 -6.90 2.56 -3.51
CA PHE A 258 -8.31 2.21 -3.35
C PHE A 258 -8.98 2.93 -2.17
N GLY A 259 -8.17 3.32 -1.17
CA GLY A 259 -8.62 4.20 -0.10
C GLY A 259 -9.13 5.54 -0.62
N TYR A 260 -8.35 6.26 -1.44
CA TYR A 260 -8.78 7.54 -2.03
C TYR A 260 -9.88 7.38 -3.09
N TYR A 261 -9.91 6.27 -3.82
CA TYR A 261 -11.08 5.89 -4.64
C TYR A 261 -12.34 5.84 -3.78
N THR A 262 -12.28 5.14 -2.65
CA THR A 262 -13.41 4.99 -1.72
C THR A 262 -13.81 6.32 -1.07
N VAL A 263 -12.82 7.17 -0.75
CA VAL A 263 -13.07 8.53 -0.24
C VAL A 263 -13.91 9.32 -1.25
N LEU A 264 -13.53 9.32 -2.52
CA LEU A 264 -14.28 10.01 -3.55
C LEU A 264 -15.66 9.39 -3.78
N ALA A 265 -15.74 8.07 -3.82
CA ALA A 265 -17.00 7.35 -3.99
C ALA A 265 -18.00 7.71 -2.90
N HIS A 266 -17.56 7.73 -1.63
CA HIS A 266 -18.39 8.14 -0.49
C HIS A 266 -18.87 9.60 -0.60
N LEU A 267 -18.00 10.52 -0.99
CA LEU A 267 -18.34 11.93 -1.16
C LEU A 267 -19.32 12.14 -2.31
N VAL A 268 -19.12 11.50 -3.47
CA VAL A 268 -20.02 11.58 -4.63
C VAL A 268 -21.39 11.02 -4.27
N GLU A 269 -21.44 9.85 -3.65
CA GLU A 269 -22.70 9.20 -3.25
C GLU A 269 -23.48 10.08 -2.27
N SER A 270 -22.82 10.62 -1.25
CA SER A 270 -23.46 11.53 -0.27
C SER A 270 -23.96 12.82 -0.94
N ARG A 271 -23.15 13.42 -1.82
CA ARG A 271 -23.47 14.71 -2.47
C ARG A 271 -24.60 14.60 -3.50
N THR A 272 -24.88 13.39 -3.99
CA THR A 272 -25.92 13.10 -5.01
C THR A 272 -27.08 12.27 -4.45
N ASP A 273 -27.21 12.14 -3.12
CA ASP A 273 -28.20 11.29 -2.44
C ASP A 273 -28.25 9.87 -3.05
N GLY A 274 -27.09 9.31 -3.42
CA GLY A 274 -26.95 7.97 -4.00
C GLY A 274 -27.30 7.83 -5.48
N GLN A 275 -27.67 8.92 -6.18
CA GLN A 275 -28.00 8.86 -7.60
C GLN A 275 -26.76 8.58 -8.49
N VAL A 276 -25.58 8.95 -8.02
CA VAL A 276 -24.28 8.60 -8.63
C VAL A 276 -23.49 7.79 -7.63
N SER A 277 -23.19 6.54 -7.97
CA SER A 277 -22.39 5.63 -7.13
C SER A 277 -21.21 5.06 -7.90
N PHE A 278 -20.03 5.14 -7.29
CA PHE A 278 -18.81 4.51 -7.81
C PHE A 278 -18.55 3.14 -7.17
N LEU A 279 -19.39 2.70 -6.23
CA LEU A 279 -19.25 1.43 -5.52
C LEU A 279 -20.16 0.32 -6.04
N ASP A 280 -20.99 0.60 -7.02
CA ASP A 280 -21.97 -0.37 -7.56
C ASP A 280 -21.43 -1.19 -8.76
N GLU A 281 -20.14 -1.05 -9.09
CA GLU A 281 -19.47 -1.88 -10.09
C GLU A 281 -19.19 -3.27 -9.52
N GLU A 282 -19.43 -4.33 -10.30
CA GLU A 282 -19.27 -5.73 -9.87
C GLU A 282 -17.86 -6.03 -9.35
N ALA A 283 -16.83 -5.49 -10.01
CA ALA A 283 -15.43 -5.68 -9.61
C ALA A 283 -15.10 -5.13 -8.21
N ILE A 284 -15.84 -4.12 -7.73
CA ILE A 284 -15.57 -3.46 -6.45
C ILE A 284 -15.64 -4.44 -5.28
N GLY A 285 -16.61 -5.37 -5.31
CA GLY A 285 -16.73 -6.39 -4.27
C GLY A 285 -15.52 -7.33 -4.19
N GLN A 286 -14.92 -7.66 -5.34
CA GLN A 286 -13.70 -8.49 -5.40
C GLN A 286 -12.48 -7.69 -4.92
N ILE A 287 -12.31 -6.46 -5.39
CA ILE A 287 -11.23 -5.57 -4.97
C ILE A 287 -11.29 -5.32 -3.45
N ALA A 288 -12.48 -5.10 -2.90
CA ALA A 288 -12.68 -4.87 -1.47
C ALA A 288 -12.30 -6.08 -0.59
N ARG A 289 -12.37 -7.31 -1.12
CA ARG A 289 -12.00 -8.55 -0.40
C ARG A 289 -10.48 -8.80 -0.37
N TYR A 290 -9.69 -8.06 -1.13
CA TYR A 290 -8.24 -8.25 -1.20
C TYR A 290 -7.54 -8.30 0.17
N PRO A 291 -7.82 -7.41 1.16
CA PRO A 291 -7.20 -7.48 2.48
C PRO A 291 -7.47 -8.79 3.22
N LEU A 292 -8.67 -9.37 3.08
CA LEU A 292 -9.05 -10.62 3.74
C LEU A 292 -8.23 -11.81 3.22
N ARG A 293 -7.88 -11.78 1.95
CA ARG A 293 -7.19 -12.85 1.24
C ARG A 293 -5.67 -12.82 1.44
N THR A 294 -5.10 -11.66 1.80
CA THR A 294 -3.65 -11.46 1.99
C THR A 294 -3.17 -11.67 3.42
N VAL A 295 -4.04 -12.09 4.35
CA VAL A 295 -3.70 -12.32 5.76
C VAL A 295 -2.72 -13.48 5.90
N LEU A 296 -1.60 -13.25 6.60
CA LEU A 296 -0.68 -14.27 7.09
C LEU A 296 -1.02 -14.68 8.54
N SER A 297 -1.20 -13.71 9.41
CA SER A 297 -1.69 -13.86 10.79
C SER A 297 -2.33 -12.54 11.24
N PRO A 298 -2.96 -12.43 12.41
CA PRO A 298 -3.59 -11.19 12.86
C PRO A 298 -2.65 -10.00 12.81
N GLY A 299 -3.02 -8.98 11.98
CA GLY A 299 -2.22 -7.78 11.76
C GLY A 299 -0.96 -7.97 10.91
N ARG A 300 -0.79 -9.11 10.27
CA ARG A 300 0.30 -9.42 9.34
C ARG A 300 -0.26 -9.85 7.99
N TYR A 301 0.31 -9.28 6.93
CA TYR A 301 -0.15 -9.48 5.57
C TYR A 301 1.02 -9.82 4.65
N VAL A 302 0.72 -10.42 3.52
CA VAL A 302 1.70 -10.62 2.44
C VAL A 302 2.29 -9.26 2.06
N ASN A 303 3.63 -9.19 1.96
CA ASN A 303 4.33 -7.95 1.66
C ASN A 303 5.21 -8.02 0.41
N PHE A 304 4.71 -8.70 -0.63
CA PHE A 304 5.31 -8.62 -1.96
C PHE A 304 5.26 -7.19 -2.51
N SER A 305 6.12 -6.87 -3.48
CA SER A 305 6.29 -5.53 -4.05
C SER A 305 6.83 -4.51 -3.02
N ASP A 306 6.74 -3.21 -3.31
CA ASP A 306 7.15 -2.16 -2.37
C ASP A 306 6.15 -2.03 -1.20
N CYS A 307 5.93 -3.12 -0.46
CA CYS A 307 5.00 -3.17 0.67
C CYS A 307 5.74 -3.36 2.00
N SER A 308 5.42 -2.53 2.99
CA SER A 308 5.96 -2.66 4.34
C SER A 308 5.62 -4.02 4.96
N ARG A 309 6.56 -4.61 5.71
CA ARG A 309 6.30 -5.80 6.54
C ARG A 309 5.30 -5.53 7.67
N ASN A 310 5.17 -4.26 8.06
CA ASN A 310 4.26 -3.80 9.09
C ASN A 310 3.09 -3.01 8.47
N VAL A 311 2.65 -3.40 7.27
CA VAL A 311 1.51 -2.77 6.64
C VAL A 311 0.25 -2.95 7.49
N HIS A 312 -0.53 -1.87 7.61
CA HIS A 312 -1.83 -1.85 8.25
C HIS A 312 -2.84 -1.24 7.28
N PHE A 313 -4.06 -1.74 7.34
CA PHE A 313 -5.17 -1.15 6.60
C PHE A 313 -5.84 -0.06 7.43
N CYS A 314 -6.33 0.98 6.77
CA CYS A 314 -7.10 2.00 7.47
C CYS A 314 -8.41 1.41 8.00
N ARG A 315 -8.58 1.48 9.32
CA ARG A 315 -9.74 0.94 10.04
C ARG A 315 -11.07 1.49 9.49
N ALA A 316 -11.12 2.79 9.27
CA ALA A 316 -12.31 3.46 8.75
C ALA A 316 -12.66 3.04 7.32
N HIS A 317 -11.64 2.82 6.48
CA HIS A 317 -11.82 2.35 5.11
C HIS A 317 -12.45 0.96 5.06
N LEU A 318 -11.90 0.01 5.83
CA LEU A 318 -12.45 -1.34 5.93
C LEU A 318 -13.88 -1.35 6.48
N ALA A 319 -14.13 -0.57 7.55
CA ALA A 319 -15.47 -0.48 8.16
C ALA A 319 -16.50 0.10 7.19
N TYR A 320 -16.14 1.16 6.45
CA TYR A 320 -17.03 1.75 5.45
C TYR A 320 -17.35 0.77 4.32
N LEU A 321 -16.33 0.12 3.75
CA LEU A 321 -16.51 -0.87 2.69
C LEU A 321 -17.34 -2.07 3.18
N GLY A 322 -17.04 -2.59 4.38
CA GLY A 322 -17.76 -3.71 4.98
C GLY A 322 -19.27 -3.44 5.04
N ARG A 323 -19.63 -2.28 5.57
CA ARG A 323 -21.04 -1.85 5.69
C ARG A 323 -21.69 -1.56 4.34
N ARG A 324 -21.00 -0.79 3.48
CA ARG A 324 -21.55 -0.34 2.19
C ARG A 324 -21.73 -1.49 1.20
N LEU A 325 -20.86 -2.48 1.22
CA LEU A 325 -20.86 -3.63 0.29
C LEU A 325 -21.49 -4.89 0.90
N GLY A 326 -21.90 -4.86 2.17
CA GLY A 326 -22.43 -6.04 2.86
C GLY A 326 -21.38 -7.14 3.05
N ILE A 327 -20.13 -6.78 3.38
CA ILE A 327 -19.01 -7.69 3.63
C ILE A 327 -18.61 -7.57 5.12
N PRO A 328 -19.31 -8.24 6.05
CA PRO A 328 -19.10 -8.08 7.49
C PRO A 328 -17.69 -8.50 7.94
N GLU A 329 -17.02 -9.37 7.20
CA GLU A 329 -15.64 -9.77 7.46
C GLU A 329 -14.65 -8.59 7.42
N LEU A 330 -14.94 -7.57 6.61
CA LEU A 330 -14.14 -6.34 6.59
C LEU A 330 -14.30 -5.51 7.86
N GLU A 331 -15.50 -5.48 8.48
CA GLU A 331 -15.68 -4.82 9.77
C GLU A 331 -14.93 -5.57 10.88
N GLY A 332 -14.97 -6.90 10.85
CA GLY A 332 -14.18 -7.75 11.75
C GLY A 332 -12.66 -7.52 11.57
N LEU A 333 -12.19 -7.43 10.33
CA LEU A 333 -10.79 -7.10 10.03
C LEU A 333 -10.43 -5.68 10.49
N ALA A 334 -11.34 -4.71 10.38
CA ALA A 334 -11.16 -3.35 10.88
C ALA A 334 -10.93 -3.32 12.40
N ASN A 335 -11.61 -4.20 13.16
CA ASN A 335 -11.47 -4.24 14.62
C ASN A 335 -10.07 -4.65 15.10
N VAL A 336 -9.32 -5.38 14.30
CA VAL A 336 -7.94 -5.79 14.62
C VAL A 336 -6.87 -4.83 14.09
N GLN A 337 -7.26 -3.77 13.35
CA GLN A 337 -6.32 -2.73 12.90
C GLN A 337 -6.02 -1.71 14.01
N PRO A 338 -4.81 -1.16 14.07
CA PRO A 338 -4.49 -0.08 15.00
C PRO A 338 -5.34 1.17 14.71
N LEU A 339 -5.62 1.94 15.74
CA LEU A 339 -6.31 3.22 15.64
C LEU A 339 -5.49 4.29 16.37
N GLN A 340 -4.95 5.24 15.63
CA GLN A 340 -4.13 6.34 16.14
C GLN A 340 -4.48 7.64 15.39
N PRO A 341 -5.68 8.19 15.61
CA PRO A 341 -6.17 9.32 14.82
C PRO A 341 -5.27 10.56 14.91
N GLU A 342 -4.50 10.69 15.99
CA GLU A 342 -3.50 11.75 16.16
C GLU A 342 -2.27 11.62 15.24
N LYS A 343 -2.12 10.49 14.55
CA LYS A 343 -1.07 10.23 13.55
C LYS A 343 -1.59 10.14 12.12
N GLU A 344 -2.90 10.19 11.96
CA GLU A 344 -3.55 10.16 10.65
C GLU A 344 -3.68 11.56 10.04
N SER A 345 -3.72 11.68 8.73
CA SER A 345 -4.08 12.94 8.06
C SER A 345 -5.52 13.33 8.41
N LEU A 346 -5.88 14.61 8.22
CA LEU A 346 -7.24 15.09 8.53
C LEU A 346 -8.30 14.23 7.85
N THR A 347 -8.10 13.91 6.58
CA THR A 347 -9.01 13.07 5.79
C THR A 347 -9.26 11.71 6.44
N TRP A 348 -8.22 11.02 6.89
CA TRP A 348 -8.35 9.68 7.48
C TRP A 348 -8.79 9.73 8.93
N ALA A 349 -8.28 10.66 9.73
CA ALA A 349 -8.68 10.83 11.12
C ALA A 349 -10.17 11.20 11.26
N LEU A 350 -10.68 12.07 10.37
CA LEU A 350 -12.11 12.38 10.31
C LEU A 350 -12.95 11.12 10.03
N ARG A 351 -12.53 10.30 9.09
CA ARG A 351 -13.20 9.02 8.80
C ARG A 351 -13.09 8.04 9.96
N SER A 352 -11.95 8.01 10.64
CA SER A 352 -11.75 7.17 11.83
C SER A 352 -12.67 7.53 13.00
N LEU A 353 -13.14 8.79 13.06
CA LEU A 353 -14.15 9.19 14.05
C LEU A 353 -15.57 8.73 13.66
N PHE A 354 -15.93 8.80 12.37
CA PHE A 354 -17.32 8.63 11.93
C PHE A 354 -17.61 7.30 11.21
N CYS A 355 -16.63 6.68 10.56
CA CYS A 355 -16.78 5.38 9.88
C CYS A 355 -16.19 4.26 10.75
N ARG A 356 -16.87 3.90 11.83
CA ARG A 356 -16.38 2.92 12.80
C ARG A 356 -16.94 1.54 12.50
N PRO A 357 -16.16 0.46 12.68
CA PRO A 357 -16.68 -0.89 12.57
C PRO A 357 -17.65 -1.20 13.71
N ASP A 358 -18.56 -2.13 13.47
CA ASP A 358 -19.34 -2.74 14.55
C ASP A 358 -18.37 -3.42 15.53
N PRO A 359 -18.34 -3.01 16.82
CA PRO A 359 -17.48 -3.63 17.82
C PRO A 359 -17.80 -5.12 18.07
N ALA A 360 -19.00 -5.58 17.72
CA ALA A 360 -19.39 -6.98 17.81
C ALA A 360 -18.94 -7.83 16.61
N ALA A 361 -18.46 -7.20 15.52
CA ALA A 361 -17.95 -7.93 14.36
C ALA A 361 -16.67 -8.71 14.74
N ALA A 362 -16.74 -10.05 14.61
CA ALA A 362 -15.62 -10.92 14.92
C ALA A 362 -14.49 -10.79 13.90
N ALA A 363 -13.26 -10.96 14.35
CA ALA A 363 -12.12 -11.08 13.44
C ALA A 363 -12.37 -12.23 12.45
N PRO A 364 -12.17 -12.02 11.13
CA PRO A 364 -12.45 -13.05 10.15
C PRO A 364 -11.42 -14.19 10.27
N THR A 365 -11.89 -15.43 10.15
CA THR A 365 -11.02 -16.57 9.88
C THR A 365 -10.70 -16.58 8.40
N PRO A 366 -9.42 -16.50 7.98
CA PRO A 366 -9.06 -16.55 6.57
C PRO A 366 -9.39 -17.92 5.96
N ALA A 367 -9.51 -17.98 4.63
CA ALA A 367 -9.65 -19.25 3.94
C ALA A 367 -8.39 -20.14 4.10
N PRO A 368 -8.49 -21.47 4.02
CA PRO A 368 -7.29 -22.34 4.06
C PRO A 368 -6.34 -22.08 2.91
N HIS A 369 -6.83 -21.61 1.78
CA HIS A 369 -6.04 -21.16 0.63
C HIS A 369 -6.71 -20.00 -0.10
N ASP A 370 -5.87 -19.13 -0.66
CA ASP A 370 -6.24 -18.09 -1.60
C ASP A 370 -5.30 -18.15 -2.80
N TYR A 371 -5.84 -17.83 -3.98
CA TYR A 371 -5.06 -17.72 -5.20
C TYR A 371 -5.53 -16.57 -6.06
N PHE A 372 -4.63 -15.63 -6.35
CA PHE A 372 -4.83 -14.54 -7.29
C PHE A 372 -4.25 -14.95 -8.66
N ARG A 373 -5.13 -15.17 -9.62
CA ARG A 373 -4.77 -15.76 -10.92
C ARG A 373 -3.84 -14.86 -11.74
N GLY A 374 -4.19 -13.59 -11.86
CA GLY A 374 -3.45 -12.65 -12.69
C GLY A 374 -2.03 -12.43 -12.18
N MET A 375 -1.89 -12.27 -10.87
CA MET A 375 -0.59 -12.11 -10.20
C MET A 375 0.14 -13.42 -9.94
N GLN A 376 -0.54 -14.57 -10.07
CA GLN A 376 -0.05 -15.89 -9.68
C GLN A 376 0.43 -15.92 -8.21
N TRP A 377 -0.34 -15.30 -7.28
CA TRP A 377 -0.04 -15.34 -5.85
C TRP A 377 -0.87 -16.43 -5.18
N MET A 378 -0.20 -17.35 -4.50
CA MET A 378 -0.80 -18.38 -3.66
C MET A 378 -0.55 -18.05 -2.19
N ILE A 379 -1.59 -18.12 -1.36
CA ILE A 379 -1.49 -18.06 0.10
C ILE A 379 -2.14 -19.33 0.64
N ALA A 380 -1.36 -20.17 1.28
CA ALA A 380 -1.79 -21.46 1.84
C ALA A 380 -1.56 -21.45 3.35
N ARG A 381 -2.57 -21.90 4.13
CA ARG A 381 -2.54 -21.91 5.60
C ARG A 381 -2.73 -23.33 6.09
N TYR A 382 -1.87 -23.75 7.03
CA TYR A 382 -1.97 -25.08 7.63
C TYR A 382 -3.28 -25.23 8.42
N ASP A 383 -3.53 -24.32 9.33
CA ASP A 383 -4.78 -24.20 10.09
C ASP A 383 -5.22 -22.72 10.13
N PRO A 384 -6.26 -22.35 9.38
CA PRO A 384 -6.75 -20.98 9.37
C PRO A 384 -7.33 -20.48 10.71
N ALA A 385 -7.72 -21.40 11.60
CA ALA A 385 -8.26 -21.06 12.91
C ALA A 385 -7.18 -20.82 13.96
N ASP A 386 -5.95 -21.29 13.72
CA ASP A 386 -4.80 -21.05 14.60
C ASP A 386 -3.94 -19.90 14.06
N PRO A 387 -3.92 -18.73 14.73
CA PRO A 387 -3.14 -17.56 14.29
C PRO A 387 -1.63 -17.77 14.36
N GLU A 388 -1.16 -18.83 15.00
CA GLU A 388 0.26 -19.18 15.10
C GLU A 388 0.68 -20.29 14.13
N ALA A 389 -0.28 -20.86 13.39
CA ALA A 389 -0.02 -21.92 12.43
C ALA A 389 0.89 -21.50 11.27
N LEU A 390 1.47 -22.50 10.63
CA LEU A 390 2.31 -22.32 9.43
C LEU A 390 1.50 -21.76 8.26
N VAL A 391 2.05 -20.72 7.61
CA VAL A 391 1.50 -20.13 6.39
C VAL A 391 2.59 -20.01 5.34
N LEU A 392 2.26 -20.39 4.11
CA LEU A 392 3.08 -20.20 2.92
C LEU A 392 2.41 -19.17 2.02
N ALA A 393 3.14 -18.13 1.62
CA ALA A 393 2.75 -17.28 0.51
C ALA A 393 3.81 -17.34 -0.59
N ALA A 394 3.41 -17.53 -1.84
CA ALA A 394 4.32 -17.65 -2.97
C ALA A 394 3.79 -16.86 -4.17
N LYS A 395 4.68 -16.32 -5.00
CA LYS A 395 4.30 -15.51 -6.17
C LYS A 395 4.97 -15.95 -7.46
N GLY A 396 4.23 -15.76 -8.56
CA GLY A 396 4.73 -15.76 -9.94
C GLY A 396 4.75 -14.34 -10.52
N GLY A 397 3.95 -14.09 -11.56
CA GLY A 397 3.81 -12.79 -12.21
C GLY A 397 4.98 -12.43 -13.13
N HIS A 398 5.31 -11.14 -13.21
CA HIS A 398 6.38 -10.65 -14.09
C HIS A 398 7.17 -9.47 -13.49
N ASN A 399 8.41 -9.26 -13.98
CA ASN A 399 9.31 -8.21 -13.49
C ASN A 399 9.07 -6.81 -14.09
N ALA A 400 7.79 -6.46 -14.35
CA ALA A 400 7.35 -5.11 -14.73
C ALA A 400 5.96 -4.78 -14.15
N GLU A 401 5.58 -5.41 -13.05
CA GLU A 401 4.40 -5.04 -12.28
C GLU A 401 4.60 -3.64 -11.67
N MET A 402 3.52 -2.97 -11.30
CA MET A 402 3.63 -1.71 -10.59
C MET A 402 4.38 -1.90 -9.27
N HIS A 403 5.35 -1.03 -8.97
CA HIS A 403 6.22 -1.17 -7.80
C HIS A 403 6.96 -2.52 -7.70
N ASN A 404 7.28 -3.14 -8.86
CA ASN A 404 7.90 -4.45 -8.90
C ASN A 404 9.30 -4.48 -8.29
N GLN A 405 9.67 -5.68 -7.87
CA GLN A 405 11.01 -6.08 -7.48
C GLN A 405 11.42 -7.27 -8.36
N LEU A 406 12.69 -7.68 -8.35
CA LEU A 406 13.13 -8.85 -9.12
C LEU A 406 12.90 -10.12 -8.31
N ASP A 407 11.63 -10.47 -8.12
CA ASP A 407 11.15 -11.42 -7.10
C ASP A 407 10.22 -12.52 -7.66
N VAL A 408 10.18 -12.73 -8.97
CA VAL A 408 9.35 -13.77 -9.60
C VAL A 408 9.75 -15.16 -9.12
N GLY A 409 8.82 -15.89 -8.49
CA GLY A 409 9.06 -17.17 -7.84
C GLY A 409 9.52 -17.08 -6.39
N SER A 410 9.52 -15.88 -5.77
CA SER A 410 9.81 -15.70 -4.34
C SER A 410 8.66 -16.17 -3.46
N PHE A 411 8.94 -16.39 -2.16
CA PHE A 411 7.96 -16.89 -1.22
C PHE A 411 8.26 -16.48 0.22
N ILE A 412 7.21 -16.51 1.05
CA ILE A 412 7.23 -16.22 2.49
C ILE A 412 6.84 -17.51 3.23
N VAL A 413 7.60 -17.87 4.28
CA VAL A 413 7.19 -18.87 5.26
C VAL A 413 6.98 -18.15 6.60
N HIS A 414 5.71 -18.10 7.02
CA HIS A 414 5.27 -17.39 8.21
C HIS A 414 4.82 -18.38 9.28
N LEU A 415 5.23 -18.16 10.53
CA LEU A 415 4.95 -19.04 11.66
C LEU A 415 4.92 -18.22 12.95
N ALA A 416 3.93 -18.44 13.81
CA ALA A 416 3.77 -17.80 15.11
C ALA A 416 3.87 -16.25 15.06
N GLY A 417 3.30 -15.65 13.99
CA GLY A 417 3.22 -14.19 13.83
C GLY A 417 4.49 -13.54 13.26
N GLU A 418 5.49 -14.29 12.81
CA GLU A 418 6.71 -13.79 12.17
C GLU A 418 7.08 -14.55 10.89
N SER A 419 7.68 -13.86 9.92
CA SER A 419 8.14 -14.47 8.66
C SER A 419 9.60 -14.90 8.81
N LEU A 420 9.85 -16.22 8.82
CA LEU A 420 11.16 -16.81 8.97
C LEU A 420 11.90 -16.95 7.62
N VAL A 421 11.17 -17.20 6.53
CA VAL A 421 11.59 -16.85 5.18
C VAL A 421 10.77 -15.63 4.80
N ALA A 422 11.43 -14.51 4.47
CA ALA A 422 10.80 -13.21 4.46
C ALA A 422 11.05 -12.44 3.17
N GLU A 423 10.13 -11.56 2.83
CA GLU A 423 10.33 -10.48 1.88
C GLU A 423 10.81 -9.23 2.62
N LEU A 424 11.75 -8.50 2.01
CA LEU A 424 12.31 -7.28 2.60
C LEU A 424 11.31 -6.13 2.61
N GLY A 425 10.36 -6.15 1.67
CA GLY A 425 9.43 -5.07 1.44
C GLY A 425 10.09 -3.88 0.73
N ALA A 426 9.61 -2.66 0.98
CA ALA A 426 10.14 -1.47 0.32
C ALA A 426 11.52 -1.08 0.88
N GLY A 427 12.45 -0.72 0.00
CA GLY A 427 13.63 0.05 0.35
C GLY A 427 13.27 1.50 0.70
N ARG A 428 14.23 2.23 1.28
CA ARG A 428 14.05 3.66 1.50
C ARG A 428 13.93 4.40 0.17
N TYR A 429 12.89 5.21 0.05
CA TYR A 429 12.60 5.94 -1.17
C TYR A 429 13.54 7.14 -1.34
N THR A 430 14.43 7.01 -2.32
CA THR A 430 15.31 8.06 -2.82
C THR A 430 15.02 8.29 -4.30
N ARG A 431 15.64 9.31 -4.90
CA ARG A 431 15.55 9.50 -6.36
C ARG A 431 16.04 8.28 -7.13
N ASP A 432 17.12 7.65 -6.66
CA ASP A 432 17.76 6.52 -7.35
C ASP A 432 16.93 5.24 -7.23
N TYR A 433 16.14 5.09 -6.16
CA TYR A 433 15.18 3.99 -6.01
C TYR A 433 14.08 3.97 -7.09
N PHE A 434 13.75 5.12 -7.67
CA PHE A 434 12.81 5.26 -8.79
C PHE A 434 13.51 5.52 -10.14
N GLY A 435 14.82 5.39 -10.17
CA GLY A 435 15.66 5.59 -11.35
C GLY A 435 16.19 4.29 -11.96
N PRO A 436 17.13 4.40 -12.92
CA PRO A 436 17.81 3.25 -13.52
C PRO A 436 18.55 2.36 -12.49
N GLN A 437 18.94 2.92 -11.32
CA GLN A 437 19.64 2.22 -10.25
C GLN A 437 18.71 1.45 -9.31
N ARG A 438 17.40 1.40 -9.56
CA ARG A 438 16.43 0.71 -8.70
C ARG A 438 16.88 -0.66 -8.23
N TYR A 439 17.37 -1.47 -9.18
CA TYR A 439 17.73 -2.86 -8.92
C TYR A 439 19.15 -3.05 -8.34
N GLU A 440 19.86 -1.97 -8.04
CA GLU A 440 21.08 -1.97 -7.22
C GLU A 440 20.75 -1.96 -5.71
N HIS A 441 19.54 -1.48 -5.34
CA HIS A 441 19.05 -1.56 -3.97
C HIS A 441 18.64 -3.00 -3.63
N LEU A 442 19.16 -3.52 -2.50
CA LEU A 442 18.93 -4.91 -2.10
C LEU A 442 17.44 -5.27 -2.07
N ALA A 443 16.59 -4.39 -1.57
CA ALA A 443 15.14 -4.62 -1.47
C ALA A 443 14.45 -4.79 -2.83
N ALA A 444 14.98 -4.23 -3.92
CA ALA A 444 14.41 -4.36 -5.24
C ALA A 444 15.17 -5.37 -6.13
N SER A 445 16.37 -5.75 -5.71
CA SER A 445 17.26 -6.67 -6.42
C SER A 445 16.91 -8.13 -6.14
N TRP A 446 17.13 -9.00 -7.13
CA TRP A 446 17.03 -10.46 -6.93
C TRP A 446 17.90 -11.00 -5.78
N LEU A 447 18.95 -10.27 -5.37
CA LEU A 447 19.78 -10.62 -4.21
C LEU A 447 19.02 -10.55 -2.88
N GLY A 448 18.00 -9.72 -2.78
CA GLY A 448 17.16 -9.54 -1.60
C GLY A 448 15.93 -10.44 -1.56
N HIS A 449 15.80 -11.38 -2.49
CA HIS A 449 14.63 -12.27 -2.61
C HIS A 449 15.02 -13.75 -2.59
N SER A 450 14.07 -14.60 -2.18
CA SER A 450 14.22 -16.05 -2.17
C SER A 450 13.99 -16.65 -3.57
N VAL A 451 14.74 -16.16 -4.56
CA VAL A 451 14.66 -16.59 -5.97
C VAL A 451 15.92 -17.32 -6.42
N PRO A 452 15.84 -18.30 -7.35
CA PRO A 452 17.00 -19.02 -7.84
C PRO A 452 18.05 -18.13 -8.50
N VAL A 453 19.30 -18.59 -8.48
CA VAL A 453 20.43 -18.01 -9.21
C VAL A 453 21.06 -19.08 -10.08
N ALA A 454 21.19 -18.83 -11.37
CA ALA A 454 21.74 -19.79 -12.32
C ALA A 454 23.03 -19.25 -12.93
N ASN A 455 24.15 -19.98 -12.81
CA ASN A 455 25.47 -19.57 -13.25
C ASN A 455 25.90 -18.17 -12.76
N GLY A 456 25.46 -17.79 -11.54
CA GLY A 456 25.72 -16.46 -10.96
C GLY A 456 24.82 -15.34 -11.49
N HIS A 457 23.87 -15.65 -12.36
CA HIS A 457 22.93 -14.69 -12.91
C HIS A 457 21.58 -14.74 -12.18
N GLY A 458 21.07 -13.58 -11.77
CA GLY A 458 19.70 -13.41 -11.26
C GLY A 458 18.75 -12.92 -12.35
N GLN A 459 17.59 -12.49 -11.91
CA GLN A 459 16.50 -12.02 -12.78
C GLN A 459 16.76 -10.64 -13.38
N LEU A 460 16.10 -10.35 -14.50
CA LEU A 460 16.11 -9.06 -15.17
C LEU A 460 14.74 -8.38 -15.10
N PRO A 461 14.70 -7.03 -15.18
CA PRO A 461 13.45 -6.28 -15.31
C PRO A 461 12.84 -6.44 -16.71
N GLY A 462 11.50 -6.36 -16.80
CA GLY A 462 10.77 -6.38 -18.07
C GLY A 462 9.50 -7.22 -17.99
N LYS A 463 8.48 -6.87 -18.79
CA LYS A 463 7.19 -7.59 -18.81
C LYS A 463 7.34 -9.00 -19.41
N GLU A 464 8.30 -9.17 -20.31
CA GLU A 464 8.69 -10.48 -20.87
C GLU A 464 9.43 -11.36 -19.85
N ARG A 465 9.92 -10.77 -18.77
CA ARG A 465 10.63 -11.45 -17.67
C ARG A 465 9.62 -11.93 -16.64
N ARG A 466 9.09 -13.16 -16.84
CA ARG A 466 7.92 -13.65 -16.13
C ARG A 466 8.01 -15.13 -15.78
N ALA A 467 7.11 -15.54 -14.87
CA ALA A 467 6.81 -16.95 -14.65
C ALA A 467 5.73 -17.43 -15.61
N THR A 468 5.86 -18.68 -16.04
CA THR A 468 4.76 -19.42 -16.68
C THR A 468 4.21 -20.41 -15.68
N LEU A 469 2.91 -20.34 -15.40
CA LEU A 469 2.22 -21.28 -14.50
C LEU A 469 2.23 -22.68 -15.10
N ILE A 470 2.82 -23.64 -14.37
CA ILE A 470 2.78 -25.08 -14.70
C ILE A 470 1.55 -25.70 -14.03
N ALA A 471 1.39 -25.46 -12.72
CA ALA A 471 0.26 -25.97 -11.95
C ALA A 471 0.00 -25.11 -10.71
N HIS A 472 -1.26 -25.01 -10.34
CA HIS A 472 -1.73 -24.59 -9.03
C HIS A 472 -2.63 -25.68 -8.47
N ILE A 473 -2.28 -26.21 -7.32
CA ILE A 473 -3.03 -27.25 -6.61
C ILE A 473 -3.49 -26.66 -5.27
N ALA A 474 -4.76 -26.87 -4.96
CA ALA A 474 -5.32 -26.57 -3.66
C ALA A 474 -6.17 -27.76 -3.22
N SER A 475 -5.74 -28.44 -2.16
CA SER A 475 -6.40 -29.64 -1.64
C SER A 475 -6.37 -29.69 -0.12
N PRO A 476 -7.16 -30.55 0.52
CA PRO A 476 -7.08 -30.76 1.97
C PRO A 476 -5.72 -31.29 2.45
N ALA A 477 -4.96 -31.99 1.60
CA ALA A 477 -3.66 -32.56 1.96
C ALA A 477 -2.50 -31.61 1.70
N GLU A 478 -2.58 -30.83 0.61
CA GLU A 478 -1.48 -29.96 0.18
C GLU A 478 -1.96 -28.83 -0.72
N ASP A 479 -1.21 -27.73 -0.72
CA ASP A 479 -1.24 -26.71 -1.75
C ASP A 479 0.10 -26.68 -2.48
N CYS A 480 0.08 -26.35 -3.78
CA CYS A 480 1.27 -26.22 -4.59
C CYS A 480 1.15 -25.08 -5.59
N LEU A 481 2.22 -24.31 -5.72
CA LEU A 481 2.46 -23.42 -6.85
C LEU A 481 3.68 -23.92 -7.63
N ALA A 482 3.48 -24.30 -8.89
CA ALA A 482 4.53 -24.77 -9.79
C ALA A 482 4.68 -23.81 -10.97
N LEU A 483 5.89 -23.30 -11.17
CA LEU A 483 6.24 -22.24 -12.12
C LEU A 483 7.41 -22.65 -12.99
N GLU A 484 7.39 -22.30 -14.29
CA GLU A 484 8.58 -22.25 -15.14
C GLU A 484 9.13 -20.81 -15.10
N LEU A 485 10.39 -20.64 -14.70
CA LEU A 485 11.02 -19.36 -14.42
C LEU A 485 12.07 -18.93 -15.45
N ARG A 486 12.38 -19.76 -16.47
CA ARG A 486 13.45 -19.49 -17.43
C ARG A 486 13.38 -18.08 -18.04
N GLU A 487 12.18 -17.62 -18.38
CA GLU A 487 12.00 -16.31 -19.04
C GLU A 487 12.38 -15.13 -18.14
N ALA A 488 12.42 -15.27 -16.82
CA ALA A 488 12.83 -14.23 -15.90
C ALA A 488 14.35 -13.97 -15.94
N TYR A 489 15.16 -14.88 -16.52
CA TYR A 489 16.61 -14.84 -16.50
C TYR A 489 17.19 -14.41 -17.86
N PRO A 490 18.44 -13.84 -17.86
CA PRO A 490 19.18 -13.56 -19.09
C PRO A 490 19.61 -14.86 -19.80
N GLN A 491 19.99 -14.74 -21.07
CA GLN A 491 20.48 -15.89 -21.86
C GLN A 491 21.79 -16.44 -21.29
N GLU A 492 22.62 -15.59 -20.71
CA GLU A 492 23.90 -15.89 -20.07
C GLU A 492 23.75 -16.84 -18.87
N ALA A 493 22.57 -16.90 -18.26
CA ALA A 493 22.25 -17.92 -17.26
C ALA A 493 22.32 -19.35 -17.81
N GLY A 494 22.25 -19.51 -19.15
CA GLY A 494 22.43 -20.80 -19.85
C GLY A 494 21.28 -21.79 -19.65
N LEU A 495 20.15 -21.35 -19.11
CA LEU A 495 18.99 -22.18 -18.76
C LEU A 495 18.23 -22.64 -20.02
N ALA A 496 17.96 -23.93 -20.12
CA ALA A 496 16.94 -24.48 -21.02
C ALA A 496 15.57 -24.56 -20.35
N SER A 497 15.54 -24.80 -19.03
CA SER A 497 14.34 -24.80 -18.18
C SER A 497 14.75 -24.57 -16.73
N LEU A 498 13.91 -23.89 -15.96
CA LEU A 498 14.03 -23.73 -14.51
C LEU A 498 12.64 -23.81 -13.89
N GLN A 499 12.27 -24.97 -13.40
CA GLN A 499 10.98 -25.19 -12.76
C GLN A 499 11.14 -25.05 -11.25
N ARG A 500 10.30 -24.23 -10.63
CA ARG A 500 10.18 -24.12 -9.19
C ARG A 500 8.82 -24.64 -8.75
N ARG A 501 8.81 -25.47 -7.73
CA ARG A 501 7.60 -25.98 -7.08
C ARG A 501 7.70 -25.69 -5.59
N ILE A 502 6.65 -25.10 -5.03
CA ILE A 502 6.58 -24.74 -3.62
C ILE A 502 5.29 -25.34 -3.08
N TYR A 503 5.41 -26.19 -2.05
CA TYR A 503 4.28 -26.88 -1.45
C TYR A 503 4.11 -26.48 0.01
N LEU A 504 2.86 -26.42 0.45
CA LEU A 504 2.48 -26.56 1.86
C LEU A 504 1.81 -27.92 2.03
N HIS A 505 2.45 -28.82 2.77
CA HIS A 505 1.89 -30.10 3.16
C HIS A 505 1.19 -30.01 4.50
N ARG A 506 -0.06 -30.54 4.59
CA ARG A 506 -0.88 -30.49 5.82
C ARG A 506 -0.75 -31.76 6.67
N GLU A 507 0.44 -32.34 6.69
CA GLU A 507 0.72 -33.50 7.56
C GLU A 507 0.82 -33.05 9.03
N PRO A 508 0.09 -33.73 9.98
CA PRO A 508 0.23 -33.46 11.41
C PRO A 508 1.68 -33.68 11.92
N PRO A 509 2.11 -32.95 12.98
CA PRO A 509 1.28 -32.08 13.84
C PRO A 509 1.21 -30.61 13.40
N ALA A 510 2.05 -30.13 12.48
CA ALA A 510 2.18 -28.69 12.20
C ALA A 510 2.32 -28.36 10.72
N GLY A 511 2.27 -29.35 9.83
CA GLY A 511 2.58 -29.19 8.42
C GLY A 511 4.06 -28.83 8.16
N TRP A 512 4.42 -28.70 6.90
CA TRP A 512 5.76 -28.30 6.47
C TRP A 512 5.75 -27.77 5.05
N VAL A 513 6.77 -26.99 4.70
CA VAL A 513 6.92 -26.43 3.35
C VAL A 513 8.00 -27.18 2.60
N GLU A 514 7.75 -27.51 1.32
CA GLU A 514 8.71 -28.09 0.40
C GLU A 514 9.06 -27.10 -0.69
N LEU A 515 10.35 -26.93 -0.94
CA LEU A 515 10.88 -26.22 -2.10
C LEU A 515 11.63 -27.19 -3.00
N GLU A 516 11.23 -27.23 -4.25
CA GLU A 516 11.91 -27.98 -5.29
C GLU A 516 12.25 -27.09 -6.47
N ASP A 517 13.54 -26.96 -6.81
CA ASP A 517 14.01 -26.30 -8.02
C ASP A 517 14.66 -27.33 -8.95
N LEU A 518 14.10 -27.46 -10.16
CA LEU A 518 14.57 -28.35 -11.22
C LEU A 518 15.17 -27.50 -12.34
N ALA A 519 16.49 -27.55 -12.50
CA ALA A 519 17.17 -26.84 -13.56
C ALA A 519 17.72 -27.77 -14.63
N ARG A 520 17.61 -27.29 -15.90
CA ARG A 520 18.27 -27.90 -17.05
C ARG A 520 19.00 -26.80 -17.82
N PHE A 521 20.30 -27.01 -18.06
CA PHE A 521 21.16 -26.10 -18.80
C PHE A 521 21.29 -26.55 -20.26
N GLY A 522 21.27 -25.59 -21.20
CA GLY A 522 21.24 -25.87 -22.65
C GLY A 522 22.59 -26.17 -23.27
N SER A 523 23.63 -25.39 -22.92
CA SER A 523 24.92 -25.37 -23.62
C SER A 523 26.06 -26.13 -22.89
N GLY A 524 25.80 -26.67 -21.70
CA GLY A 524 26.81 -27.37 -20.89
C GLY A 524 26.37 -27.52 -19.44
N PRO A 525 27.25 -28.06 -18.56
CA PRO A 525 26.96 -28.05 -17.13
C PRO A 525 26.91 -26.67 -16.57
N GLY A 526 25.96 -26.39 -15.66
CA GLY A 526 25.79 -25.11 -14.96
C GLY A 526 25.62 -25.33 -13.45
N MET A 527 25.59 -24.23 -12.73
CA MET A 527 25.39 -24.17 -11.27
C MET A 527 24.03 -23.58 -10.95
N LEU A 528 23.31 -24.22 -10.03
CA LEU A 528 22.08 -23.70 -9.45
C LEU A 528 22.29 -23.37 -7.99
N GLU A 529 21.76 -22.22 -7.56
CA GLU A 529 21.66 -21.78 -6.18
C GLU A 529 20.21 -21.35 -5.89
N SER A 530 19.69 -21.71 -4.71
CA SER A 530 18.38 -21.29 -4.21
C SER A 530 18.55 -20.69 -2.82
N PRO A 531 18.52 -19.37 -2.68
CA PRO A 531 18.66 -18.70 -1.40
C PRO A 531 17.31 -18.62 -0.65
N LEU A 532 17.42 -18.49 0.67
CA LEU A 532 16.35 -18.06 1.56
C LEU A 532 16.75 -16.74 2.21
N ILE A 533 15.89 -15.75 2.13
CA ILE A 533 16.08 -14.45 2.77
C ILE A 533 15.41 -14.45 4.13
N THR A 534 16.12 -13.95 5.15
CA THR A 534 15.60 -13.95 6.52
C THR A 534 16.17 -12.80 7.37
N PHE A 535 15.37 -12.36 8.34
CA PHE A 535 15.80 -11.51 9.44
C PHE A 535 16.18 -12.33 10.70
N ALA A 536 15.87 -13.62 10.70
CA ALA A 536 16.12 -14.53 11.80
C ALA A 536 17.63 -14.80 12.01
N GLN A 537 17.99 -15.24 13.18
CA GLN A 537 19.34 -15.78 13.45
C GLN A 537 19.49 -17.13 12.72
N VAL A 538 20.68 -17.38 12.18
CA VAL A 538 20.99 -18.58 11.39
C VAL A 538 21.98 -19.44 12.11
N GLU A 539 21.62 -20.71 12.35
CA GLU A 539 22.52 -21.73 12.95
C GLU A 539 22.68 -22.88 11.96
N LEU A 540 23.92 -23.26 11.67
CA LEU A 540 24.24 -24.37 10.79
C LEU A 540 24.41 -25.67 11.59
N GLY A 541 23.78 -26.75 11.12
CA GLY A 541 23.95 -28.11 11.64
C GLY A 541 24.11 -29.12 10.51
N PRO A 542 24.48 -30.38 10.83
CA PRO A 542 24.64 -31.43 9.83
C PRO A 542 23.32 -31.71 9.11
N GLY A 543 23.25 -31.46 7.79
CA GLY A 543 22.06 -31.67 6.96
C GLY A 543 20.90 -30.73 7.22
N TYR A 544 21.10 -29.65 8.00
CA TYR A 544 20.07 -28.66 8.26
C TYR A 544 20.60 -27.27 8.57
N VAL A 545 19.73 -26.29 8.40
CA VAL A 545 19.89 -24.91 8.91
C VAL A 545 18.70 -24.60 9.80
N LEU A 546 18.95 -23.94 10.94
CA LEU A 546 17.90 -23.39 11.79
C LEU A 546 17.78 -21.89 11.56
N LEU A 547 16.57 -21.43 11.28
CA LEU A 547 16.19 -20.02 11.27
C LEU A 547 15.46 -19.73 12.58
N ARG A 548 16.14 -19.02 13.52
CA ARG A 548 15.55 -18.67 14.81
C ARG A 548 15.04 -17.24 14.80
N GLY A 549 13.73 -17.11 14.83
CA GLY A 549 13.04 -15.85 15.07
C GLY A 549 12.96 -15.51 16.57
N SER A 550 12.11 -14.55 16.87
CA SER A 550 11.82 -14.13 18.25
C SER A 550 10.81 -15.03 18.95
N ARG A 551 9.94 -15.69 18.19
CA ARG A 551 8.79 -16.49 18.67
C ARG A 551 8.81 -17.91 18.14
N ALA A 552 9.41 -18.13 16.98
CA ALA A 552 9.40 -19.40 16.28
C ALA A 552 10.78 -19.79 15.75
N CYS A 553 10.92 -21.06 15.42
CA CYS A 553 12.09 -21.63 14.76
C CYS A 553 11.65 -22.43 13.55
N LEU A 554 12.38 -22.31 12.44
CA LEU A 554 12.17 -23.10 11.23
C LEU A 554 13.42 -23.90 10.92
N ARG A 555 13.27 -25.23 10.81
CA ARG A 555 14.35 -26.13 10.42
C ARG A 555 14.32 -26.39 8.93
N VAL A 556 15.34 -25.98 8.21
CA VAL A 556 15.52 -26.21 6.78
C VAL A 556 16.44 -27.42 6.60
N GLN A 557 15.88 -28.54 6.19
CA GLN A 557 16.60 -29.79 5.89
C GLN A 557 17.03 -29.83 4.43
N TYR A 558 18.23 -30.31 4.17
CA TYR A 558 18.78 -30.47 2.83
C TYR A 558 19.75 -31.70 2.78
N ASP A 559 19.98 -32.19 1.57
CA ASP A 559 20.96 -33.26 1.35
C ASP A 559 22.38 -32.70 1.26
N GLU A 560 23.20 -32.92 2.30
CA GLU A 560 24.59 -32.44 2.34
C GLU A 560 25.48 -33.09 1.28
N ALA A 561 25.14 -34.26 0.76
CA ALA A 561 25.91 -34.91 -0.31
C ALA A 561 25.71 -34.18 -1.65
N ALA A 562 24.52 -33.63 -1.87
CA ALA A 562 24.15 -32.92 -3.11
C ALA A 562 24.41 -31.40 -3.04
N LEU A 563 24.20 -30.80 -1.87
CA LEU A 563 24.19 -29.35 -1.69
C LEU A 563 25.28 -28.87 -0.72
N LYS A 564 25.72 -27.64 -0.92
CA LYS A 564 26.48 -26.87 0.05
C LYS A 564 25.66 -25.63 0.46
N VAL A 565 25.84 -25.19 1.70
CA VAL A 565 25.19 -23.99 2.24
C VAL A 565 26.21 -22.90 2.50
N ARG A 566 25.82 -21.63 2.26
CA ARG A 566 26.58 -20.42 2.57
C ARG A 566 25.62 -19.40 3.18
N VAL A 567 26.07 -18.71 4.21
CA VAL A 567 25.33 -17.59 4.82
C VAL A 567 26.04 -16.30 4.47
N GLU A 568 25.31 -15.36 3.94
CA GLU A 568 25.74 -14.00 3.64
C GLU A 568 24.98 -13.03 4.56
N GLU A 569 25.70 -12.07 5.15
CA GLU A 569 25.11 -11.07 6.03
C GLU A 569 25.20 -9.69 5.38
N PHE A 570 24.06 -9.01 5.32
CA PHE A 570 23.94 -7.62 4.87
C PHE A 570 23.55 -6.78 6.08
N ALA A 571 24.52 -6.03 6.62
CA ALA A 571 24.29 -5.18 7.78
C ALA A 571 23.67 -3.84 7.37
N ASN A 572 22.77 -3.32 8.21
CA ASN A 572 22.17 -2.00 8.04
C ASN A 572 21.54 -1.75 6.66
N VAL A 573 20.84 -2.72 6.11
CA VAL A 573 20.11 -2.56 4.85
C VAL A 573 19.06 -1.45 5.01
N ASP A 574 19.12 -0.44 4.15
CA ASP A 574 18.27 0.76 4.24
C ASP A 574 16.86 0.48 3.71
N LEU A 575 16.00 -0.02 4.57
CA LEU A 575 14.60 -0.31 4.29
C LEU A 575 13.70 0.87 4.68
N ALA A 576 12.48 0.89 4.15
CA ALA A 576 11.50 1.94 4.47
C ALA A 576 11.18 2.04 5.97
N GLU A 577 11.29 0.94 6.71
CA GLU A 577 11.07 0.85 8.16
C GLU A 577 12.31 1.22 9.00
N GLY A 578 13.38 1.61 8.34
CA GLY A 578 14.70 1.88 8.92
C GLY A 578 15.70 0.75 8.67
N PRO A 579 16.98 0.97 9.02
CA PRO A 579 18.05 0.01 8.78
C PRO A 579 17.81 -1.32 9.48
N GLN A 580 18.02 -2.44 8.77
CA GLN A 580 17.85 -3.81 9.24
C GLN A 580 19.01 -4.68 8.81
N ASP A 581 19.38 -5.65 9.65
CA ASP A 581 20.32 -6.70 9.27
C ASP A 581 19.55 -7.83 8.56
N VAL A 582 20.02 -8.21 7.39
CA VAL A 582 19.42 -9.24 6.54
C VAL A 582 20.41 -10.37 6.33
N ARG A 583 19.92 -11.60 6.33
CA ARG A 583 20.73 -12.79 6.03
C ARG A 583 20.17 -13.49 4.80
N ARG A 584 21.08 -13.93 3.96
CA ARG A 584 20.81 -14.72 2.76
C ARG A 584 21.46 -16.09 2.95
N VAL A 585 20.66 -17.13 3.12
CA VAL A 585 21.09 -18.51 3.29
C VAL A 585 21.03 -19.21 1.94
N ALA A 586 22.15 -19.34 1.27
CA ALA A 586 22.25 -19.81 -0.09
C ALA A 586 22.59 -21.30 -0.14
N PHE A 587 21.67 -22.12 -0.66
CA PHE A 587 21.88 -23.53 -0.97
C PHE A 587 22.28 -23.67 -2.42
N SER A 588 23.38 -24.35 -2.72
CA SER A 588 23.85 -24.51 -4.10
C SER A 588 24.34 -25.93 -4.37
N TRP A 589 24.23 -26.39 -5.62
CA TRP A 589 24.83 -27.63 -6.03
C TRP A 589 26.33 -27.66 -5.69
N ARG A 590 26.84 -28.83 -5.35
CA ARG A 590 28.28 -28.99 -5.06
C ARG A 590 29.15 -28.94 -6.30
N ALA A 591 28.63 -29.33 -7.45
CA ALA A 591 29.35 -29.38 -8.72
C ALA A 591 28.41 -28.97 -9.87
N PRO A 592 28.96 -28.40 -10.96
CA PRO A 592 28.17 -28.12 -12.15
C PRO A 592 27.53 -29.36 -12.74
N SER A 593 26.25 -29.26 -13.15
CA SER A 593 25.51 -30.37 -13.80
C SER A 593 24.72 -29.83 -15.00
N ARG A 594 24.43 -30.67 -15.97
CA ARG A 594 23.53 -30.33 -17.09
C ARG A 594 22.08 -30.24 -16.65
N GLU A 595 21.70 -31.05 -15.69
CA GLU A 595 20.38 -31.03 -15.08
C GLU A 595 20.47 -31.54 -13.64
N GLY A 596 19.54 -31.13 -12.81
CA GLY A 596 19.50 -31.54 -11.42
C GLY A 596 18.37 -30.91 -10.63
N ARG A 597 18.22 -31.42 -9.43
CA ARG A 597 17.24 -31.00 -8.44
C ARG A 597 17.94 -30.33 -7.25
N LEU A 598 17.40 -29.22 -6.77
CA LEU A 598 17.67 -28.68 -5.45
C LEU A 598 16.39 -28.81 -4.63
N HIS A 599 16.49 -29.44 -3.47
CA HIS A 599 15.34 -29.79 -2.65
C HIS A 599 15.57 -29.41 -1.20
N LEU A 600 14.61 -28.70 -0.63
CA LEU A 600 14.60 -28.26 0.77
C LEU A 600 13.27 -28.63 1.43
N ARG A 601 13.33 -29.06 2.71
CA ARG A 601 12.17 -29.21 3.59
C ARG A 601 12.25 -28.24 4.74
N LEU A 602 11.25 -27.36 4.87
CA LEU A 602 11.17 -26.34 5.88
C LEU A 602 10.10 -26.74 6.91
N ILE A 603 10.55 -27.14 8.08
CA ILE A 603 9.72 -27.80 9.11
C ILE A 603 9.69 -26.88 10.34
N PRO A 604 8.48 -26.57 10.88
CA PRO A 604 8.38 -25.91 12.18
C PRO A 604 9.21 -26.63 13.24
N GLY A 605 10.13 -25.90 13.88
CA GLY A 605 10.98 -26.41 14.96
C GLY A 605 10.31 -26.20 16.31
N GLN A 606 10.61 -27.06 17.28
CA GLN A 606 10.36 -26.74 18.68
C GLN A 606 11.36 -25.68 19.11
N GLY A 607 10.86 -24.54 19.68
CA GLY A 607 11.65 -23.41 20.14
C GLY A 607 12.67 -23.75 21.23
#